data_cddf97f1926bd80fd01e10d826482acb
#
_entry.id   cddf97f1926bd80fd01e10d826482acb
#
_cell.length_a   1.000
_cell.length_b   1.000
_cell.length_c   1.000
_cell.angle_alpha   90.00
_cell.angle_beta   90.00
_cell.angle_gamma   90.00
#
_symmetry.space_group_name_H-M   'P 1'
#
loop_
_entity.id
_entity.type
_entity.pdbx_description
1 polymer ?
#
loop_
_entity_poly.entity_id
_entity_poly.type
_entity_poly.pdbx_seq_one_letter_code
_entity_poly.pdbx_strand_id
1 'polypeptide(L)'
;MGRKLQKSHRFIRFMGLMPVLLLTVVLFIITMTQVSQIDSAGPLIWPLMILFPTYLLAAALVGKALRLVFRLPMETGRTVIFSLGTRNSFMVLPLALSIPEAWATAVVVIVVQSLVELFGMMLYLRWVPGRLLPDT
;
A
#
# COMPACT_ATOMS: atom_id res chain seq x y z
N MET A 1 -7.81 30.53 -26.51
CA MET A 1 -7.16 29.22 -26.52
C MET A 1 -6.93 28.62 -25.12
N GLY A 2 -6.88 29.40 -24.05
CA GLY A 2 -6.59 28.94 -22.67
C GLY A 2 -7.67 28.10 -21.96
N ARG A 3 -8.96 28.26 -22.28
CA ARG A 3 -10.07 27.56 -21.60
C ARG A 3 -10.14 26.05 -21.92
N LYS A 4 -9.68 25.59 -23.08
CA LYS A 4 -9.67 24.17 -23.45
C LYS A 4 -8.55 23.41 -22.74
N LEU A 5 -7.38 24.03 -22.55
CA LEU A 5 -6.26 23.42 -21.82
C LEU A 5 -6.56 23.24 -20.34
N GLN A 6 -7.26 24.21 -19.73
CA GLN A 6 -7.61 24.16 -18.31
C GLN A 6 -8.69 23.07 -18.02
N LYS A 7 -9.62 22.83 -18.94
CA LYS A 7 -10.57 21.71 -18.85
C LYS A 7 -9.88 20.37 -18.98
N SER A 8 -8.87 20.24 -19.85
CA SER A 8 -8.09 19.02 -20.06
C SER A 8 -7.31 18.65 -18.79
N HIS A 9 -6.66 19.61 -18.12
CA HIS A 9 -5.94 19.37 -16.87
C HIS A 9 -6.86 18.94 -15.71
N ARG A 10 -8.05 19.50 -15.60
CA ARG A 10 -9.05 19.07 -14.61
C ARG A 10 -9.57 17.67 -14.89
N PHE A 11 -9.81 17.34 -16.14
CA PHE A 11 -10.27 16.03 -16.56
C PHE A 11 -9.22 14.95 -16.32
N ILE A 12 -7.96 15.20 -16.65
CA ILE A 12 -6.84 14.28 -16.39
C ILE A 12 -6.67 14.07 -14.89
N ARG A 13 -6.78 15.13 -14.09
CA ARG A 13 -6.66 15.04 -12.63
C ARG A 13 -7.83 14.26 -12.02
N PHE A 14 -9.04 14.45 -12.54
CA PHE A 14 -10.21 13.69 -12.13
C PHE A 14 -10.09 12.21 -12.49
N MET A 15 -9.66 11.89 -13.71
CA MET A 15 -9.39 10.52 -14.15
C MET A 15 -8.29 9.84 -13.30
N GLY A 16 -7.27 10.59 -12.88
CA GLY A 16 -6.23 10.07 -11.98
C GLY A 16 -6.71 9.80 -10.56
N LEU A 17 -7.76 10.49 -10.09
CA LEU A 17 -8.35 10.27 -8.76
C LEU A 17 -9.41 9.16 -8.76
N MET A 18 -10.02 8.85 -9.91
CA MET A 18 -11.09 7.84 -10.03
C MET A 18 -10.66 6.45 -9.49
N PRO A 19 -9.50 5.90 -9.86
CA PRO A 19 -9.06 4.61 -9.34
C PRO A 19 -8.90 4.62 -7.81
N VAL A 20 -8.39 5.72 -7.25
CA VAL A 20 -8.20 5.87 -5.79
C VAL A 20 -9.55 5.93 -5.08
N LEU A 21 -10.51 6.69 -5.61
CA LEU A 21 -11.86 6.77 -5.03
C LEU A 21 -12.59 5.43 -5.10
N LEU A 22 -12.55 4.76 -6.26
CA LEU A 22 -13.14 3.43 -6.42
C LEU A 22 -12.52 2.43 -5.46
N LEU A 23 -11.20 2.42 -5.32
CA LEU A 23 -10.47 1.58 -4.40
C LEU A 23 -10.88 1.84 -2.95
N THR A 24 -10.98 3.11 -2.56
CA THR A 24 -11.40 3.52 -1.22
C THR A 24 -12.83 3.04 -0.93
N VAL A 25 -13.74 3.18 -1.88
CA VAL A 25 -15.13 2.71 -1.73
C VAL A 25 -15.17 1.18 -1.61
N VAL A 26 -14.44 0.47 -2.45
CA VAL A 26 -14.37 -1.01 -2.38
C VAL A 26 -13.81 -1.46 -1.04
N LEU A 27 -12.71 -0.86 -0.57
CA LEU A 27 -12.15 -1.16 0.75
C LEU A 27 -13.14 -0.87 1.88
N PHE A 28 -13.85 0.25 1.80
CA PHE A 28 -14.84 0.61 2.79
C PHE A 28 -15.98 -0.43 2.86
N ILE A 29 -16.51 -0.83 1.71
CA ILE A 29 -17.57 -1.85 1.61
C ILE A 29 -17.06 -3.18 2.19
N ILE A 30 -15.86 -3.64 1.81
CA ILE A 30 -15.29 -4.88 2.30
C ILE A 30 -15.07 -4.81 3.81
N THR A 31 -14.53 -3.70 4.32
CA THR A 31 -14.34 -3.54 5.76
C THR A 31 -15.67 -3.61 6.51
N MET A 32 -16.72 -2.98 6.00
CA MET A 32 -18.06 -3.02 6.59
C MET A 32 -18.68 -4.41 6.57
N THR A 33 -18.51 -5.16 5.49
CA THR A 33 -19.03 -6.54 5.39
C THR A 33 -18.27 -7.54 6.26
N GLN A 34 -17.02 -7.25 6.60
CA GLN A 34 -16.14 -8.13 7.39
C GLN A 34 -16.04 -7.72 8.88
N VAL A 35 -16.77 -6.68 9.31
CA VAL A 35 -16.75 -6.22 10.72
C VAL A 35 -17.07 -7.36 11.70
N SER A 36 -18.02 -8.23 11.38
CA SER A 36 -18.37 -9.38 12.22
C SER A 36 -17.25 -10.42 12.34
N GLN A 37 -16.31 -10.46 11.40
CA GLN A 37 -15.15 -11.36 11.44
C GLN A 37 -14.00 -10.80 12.28
N ILE A 38 -14.03 -9.50 12.60
CA ILE A 38 -12.99 -8.85 13.39
C ILE A 38 -12.97 -9.39 14.82
N ASP A 39 -14.13 -9.72 15.38
CA ASP A 39 -14.21 -10.27 16.75
C ASP A 39 -13.48 -11.61 16.86
N SER A 40 -13.61 -12.47 15.85
CA SER A 40 -12.89 -13.76 15.78
C SER A 40 -11.42 -13.60 15.42
N ALA A 41 -11.04 -12.55 14.69
CA ALA A 41 -9.67 -12.23 14.30
C ALA A 41 -8.94 -11.32 15.30
N GLY A 42 -9.62 -10.84 16.35
CA GLY A 42 -9.07 -9.92 17.34
C GLY A 42 -7.68 -10.29 17.87
N PRO A 43 -7.43 -11.54 18.29
CA PRO A 43 -6.11 -11.99 18.73
C PRO A 43 -5.02 -11.89 17.65
N LEU A 44 -5.42 -11.93 16.38
CA LEU A 44 -4.49 -11.88 15.24
C LEU A 44 -4.10 -10.45 14.85
N ILE A 45 -4.95 -9.46 15.13
CA ILE A 45 -4.72 -8.07 14.72
C ILE A 45 -3.43 -7.53 15.31
N TRP A 46 -3.18 -7.81 16.59
CA TRP A 46 -1.99 -7.29 17.28
C TRP A 46 -0.66 -7.81 16.68
N PRO A 47 -0.45 -9.11 16.48
CA PRO A 47 0.73 -9.60 15.77
C PRO A 47 0.86 -9.06 14.35
N LEU A 48 -0.24 -8.87 13.62
CA LEU A 48 -0.21 -8.31 12.27
C LEU A 48 0.22 -6.84 12.26
N MET A 49 -0.23 -6.05 13.25
CA MET A 49 0.18 -4.65 13.42
C MET A 49 1.67 -4.49 13.74
N ILE A 50 2.34 -5.52 14.20
CA ILE A 50 3.79 -5.56 14.38
C ILE A 50 4.47 -6.10 13.12
N LEU A 51 3.95 -7.18 12.56
CA LEU A 51 4.54 -7.88 11.41
C LEU A 51 4.65 -6.99 10.17
N PHE A 52 3.56 -6.32 9.80
CA PHE A 52 3.55 -5.55 8.55
C PHE A 52 4.44 -4.29 8.58
N PRO A 53 4.45 -3.46 9.63
CA PRO A 53 5.41 -2.36 9.74
C PRO A 53 6.86 -2.84 9.79
N THR A 54 7.14 -3.96 10.47
CA THR A 54 8.48 -4.57 10.49
C THR A 54 8.90 -5.00 9.09
N TYR A 55 7.99 -5.60 8.33
CA TYR A 55 8.24 -5.94 6.93
C TYR A 55 8.56 -4.71 6.08
N LEU A 56 7.79 -3.62 6.21
CA LEU A 56 8.05 -2.38 5.50
C LEU A 56 9.43 -1.81 5.86
N LEU A 57 9.79 -1.79 7.13
CA LEU A 57 11.11 -1.35 7.56
C LEU A 57 12.22 -2.22 6.96
N ALA A 58 12.06 -3.54 7.00
CA ALA A 58 13.01 -4.48 6.39
C ALA A 58 13.13 -4.25 4.87
N ALA A 59 12.01 -4.06 4.16
CA ALA A 59 12.00 -3.76 2.74
C ALA A 59 12.78 -2.47 2.41
N ALA A 60 12.62 -1.42 3.22
CA ALA A 60 13.38 -0.17 3.07
C ALA A 60 14.89 -0.38 3.25
N LEU A 61 15.29 -1.14 4.27
CA LEU A 61 16.68 -1.43 4.55
C LEU A 61 17.31 -2.30 3.46
N VAL A 62 16.60 -3.34 3.00
CA VAL A 62 17.03 -4.19 1.89
C VAL A 62 17.16 -3.37 0.60
N GLY A 63 16.19 -2.53 0.29
CA GLY A 63 16.26 -1.65 -0.88
C GLY A 63 17.44 -0.68 -0.84
N LYS A 64 17.75 -0.13 0.35
CA LYS A 64 18.94 0.69 0.55
C LYS A 64 20.23 -0.12 0.37
N ALA A 65 20.30 -1.34 0.92
CA ALA A 65 21.44 -2.23 0.76
C ALA A 65 21.65 -2.60 -0.72
N LEU A 66 20.60 -2.97 -1.44
CA LEU A 66 20.67 -3.25 -2.88
C LEU A 66 21.19 -2.05 -3.68
N ARG A 67 20.71 -0.84 -3.37
CA ARG A 67 21.25 0.37 -4.00
C ARG A 67 22.75 0.49 -3.79
N LEU A 68 23.23 0.29 -2.58
CA LEU A 68 24.67 0.41 -2.26
C LEU A 68 25.51 -0.67 -2.94
N VAL A 69 25.05 -1.93 -2.92
CA VAL A 69 25.75 -3.06 -3.53
C VAL A 69 25.84 -2.90 -5.05
N PHE A 70 24.72 -2.56 -5.70
CA PHE A 70 24.66 -2.40 -7.15
C PHE A 70 25.01 -0.98 -7.63
N ARG A 71 25.38 -0.07 -6.73
CA ARG A 71 25.73 1.32 -7.01
C ARG A 71 24.68 2.02 -7.88
N LEU A 72 23.39 1.78 -7.59
CA LEU A 72 22.28 2.32 -8.36
C LEU A 72 22.18 3.85 -8.19
N PRO A 73 21.75 4.58 -9.24
CA PRO A 73 21.38 5.99 -9.11
C PRO A 73 20.35 6.22 -8.01
N MET A 74 20.28 7.43 -7.44
CA MET A 74 19.36 7.77 -6.35
C MET A 74 17.90 7.45 -6.69
N GLU A 75 17.44 7.87 -7.87
CA GLU A 75 16.07 7.66 -8.33
C GLU A 75 15.72 6.18 -8.44
N THR A 76 16.62 5.39 -9.04
CA THR A 76 16.45 3.94 -9.14
C THR A 76 16.44 3.28 -7.77
N GLY A 77 17.31 3.71 -6.85
CA GLY A 77 17.34 3.21 -5.48
C GLY A 77 16.03 3.48 -4.73
N ARG A 78 15.45 4.68 -4.88
CA ARG A 78 14.13 5.01 -4.34
C ARG A 78 13.05 4.13 -4.93
N THR A 79 13.03 3.95 -6.25
CA THR A 79 12.07 3.08 -6.95
C THR A 79 12.14 1.64 -6.42
N VAL A 80 13.33 1.10 -6.21
CA VAL A 80 13.53 -0.25 -5.63
C VAL A 80 12.92 -0.35 -4.23
N ILE A 81 13.15 0.65 -3.37
CA ILE A 81 12.56 0.68 -2.02
C ILE A 81 11.05 0.67 -2.08
N PHE A 82 10.45 1.53 -2.91
CA PHE A 82 9.01 1.57 -3.08
C PHE A 82 8.46 0.25 -3.64
N SER A 83 9.11 -0.33 -4.66
CA SER A 83 8.69 -1.60 -5.25
C SER A 83 8.75 -2.78 -4.27
N LEU A 84 9.74 -2.80 -3.37
CA LEU A 84 9.84 -3.83 -2.33
C LEU A 84 8.80 -3.64 -1.23
N GLY A 85 8.43 -2.39 -0.93
CA GLY A 85 7.44 -2.06 0.09
C GLY A 85 6.01 -2.24 -0.38
N THR A 86 5.71 -2.08 -1.67
CA THR A 86 4.36 -2.21 -2.22
C THR A 86 4.04 -3.66 -2.59
N ARG A 87 2.93 -4.17 -2.09
CA ARG A 87 2.35 -5.45 -2.49
C ARG A 87 0.98 -5.20 -3.11
N ASN A 88 0.68 -5.89 -4.19
CA ASN A 88 -0.63 -5.76 -4.81
C ASN A 88 -1.67 -6.65 -4.09
N SER A 89 -1.92 -6.33 -2.82
CA SER A 89 -2.86 -7.05 -1.96
C SER A 89 -4.29 -7.02 -2.52
N PHE A 90 -4.61 -6.00 -3.32
CA PHE A 90 -5.93 -5.86 -3.94
C PHE A 90 -6.21 -6.90 -5.02
N MET A 91 -5.19 -7.45 -5.69
CA MET A 91 -5.40 -8.57 -6.62
C MET A 91 -5.75 -9.86 -5.90
N VAL A 92 -5.26 -10.03 -4.67
CA VAL A 92 -5.51 -11.23 -3.88
C VAL A 92 -6.86 -11.18 -3.17
N LEU A 93 -7.39 -9.98 -2.93
CA LEU A 93 -8.62 -9.78 -2.19
C LEU A 93 -9.86 -10.41 -2.85
N PRO A 94 -10.15 -10.24 -4.16
CA PRO A 94 -11.25 -10.92 -4.83
C PRO A 94 -11.11 -12.45 -4.77
N LEU A 95 -9.88 -12.95 -4.86
CA LEU A 95 -9.58 -14.36 -4.73
C LEU A 95 -9.91 -14.86 -3.31
N ALA A 96 -9.47 -14.15 -2.28
CA ALA A 96 -9.75 -14.48 -0.90
C ALA A 96 -11.26 -14.46 -0.59
N LEU A 97 -12.02 -13.55 -1.19
CA LEU A 97 -13.48 -13.47 -1.05
C LEU A 97 -14.22 -14.61 -1.77
N SER A 98 -13.60 -15.26 -2.76
CA SER A 98 -14.18 -16.40 -3.48
C SER A 98 -13.94 -17.75 -2.78
N ILE A 99 -13.12 -17.77 -1.72
CA ILE A 99 -12.80 -18.98 -0.96
C ILE A 99 -13.89 -19.20 0.13
N PRO A 100 -14.20 -20.48 0.50
CA PRO A 100 -15.18 -20.78 1.54
C PRO A 100 -14.92 -20.08 2.88
N GLU A 101 -15.96 -19.91 3.70
CA GLU A 101 -15.94 -19.22 5.00
C GLU A 101 -14.81 -19.64 5.95
N ALA A 102 -14.30 -20.86 5.83
CA ALA A 102 -13.16 -21.34 6.61
C ALA A 102 -11.90 -20.43 6.49
N TRP A 103 -11.81 -19.61 5.44
CA TRP A 103 -10.69 -18.71 5.17
C TRP A 103 -11.03 -17.21 5.40
N ALA A 104 -12.16 -16.93 6.05
CA ALA A 104 -12.59 -15.55 6.34
C ALA A 104 -11.49 -14.73 7.06
N THR A 105 -10.70 -15.38 7.92
CA THR A 105 -9.54 -14.78 8.59
C THR A 105 -8.50 -14.24 7.59
N ALA A 106 -8.32 -14.90 6.43
CA ALA A 106 -7.38 -14.43 5.41
C ALA A 106 -7.81 -13.08 4.82
N VAL A 107 -9.10 -12.85 4.66
CA VAL A 107 -9.64 -11.56 4.19
C VAL A 107 -9.30 -10.45 5.18
N VAL A 108 -9.47 -10.69 6.49
CA VAL A 108 -9.10 -9.72 7.53
C VAL A 108 -7.61 -9.42 7.49
N VAL A 109 -6.76 -10.44 7.34
CA VAL A 109 -5.29 -10.26 7.22
C VAL A 109 -4.95 -9.37 6.02
N ILE A 110 -5.56 -9.61 4.85
CA ILE A 110 -5.32 -8.82 3.64
C ILE A 110 -5.78 -7.37 3.82
N VAL A 111 -6.92 -7.14 4.46
CA VAL A 111 -7.43 -5.79 4.75
C VAL A 111 -6.48 -5.05 5.69
N VAL A 112 -6.07 -5.68 6.80
CA VAL A 112 -5.11 -5.09 7.76
C VAL A 112 -3.79 -4.79 7.08
N GLN A 113 -3.25 -5.72 6.27
CA GLN A 113 -2.04 -5.51 5.49
C GLN A 113 -2.17 -4.30 4.57
N SER A 114 -3.27 -4.18 3.83
CA SER A 114 -3.51 -3.09 2.89
C SER A 114 -3.56 -1.72 3.58
N LEU A 115 -4.17 -1.65 4.76
CA LEU A 115 -4.21 -0.43 5.57
C LEU A 115 -2.82 -0.05 6.07
N VAL A 116 -2.06 -0.99 6.62
CA VAL A 116 -0.69 -0.74 7.09
C VAL A 116 0.21 -0.32 5.94
N GLU A 117 0.07 -0.95 4.76
CA GLU A 117 0.80 -0.59 3.56
C GLU A 117 0.49 0.84 3.11
N LEU A 118 -0.79 1.23 3.11
CA LEU A 118 -1.21 2.59 2.74
C LEU A 118 -0.56 3.65 3.64
N PHE A 119 -0.64 3.48 4.96
CA PHE A 119 0.00 4.38 5.93
C PHE A 119 1.53 4.34 5.81
N GLY A 120 2.10 3.15 5.61
CA GLY A 120 3.52 2.95 5.40
C GLY A 120 4.04 3.68 4.16
N MET A 121 3.28 3.65 3.05
CA MET A 121 3.62 4.40 1.84
C MET A 121 3.58 5.91 2.05
N MET A 122 2.61 6.42 2.79
CA MET A 122 2.59 7.84 3.17
C MET A 122 3.84 8.23 3.97
N LEU A 123 4.28 7.36 4.86
CA LEU A 123 5.52 7.55 5.61
C LEU A 123 6.74 7.47 4.69
N TYR A 124 6.79 6.50 3.78
CA TYR A 124 7.88 6.33 2.81
C TYR A 124 8.07 7.56 1.93
N LEU A 125 6.99 8.18 1.45
CA LEU A 125 7.05 9.40 0.62
C LEU A 125 7.80 10.54 1.31
N ARG A 126 7.79 10.60 2.63
CA ARG A 126 8.51 11.60 3.42
C ARG A 126 9.87 11.13 3.90
N TRP A 127 9.94 9.88 4.35
CA TRP A 127 11.14 9.35 5.02
C TRP A 127 12.23 8.92 4.04
N VAL A 128 11.86 8.28 2.92
CA VAL A 128 12.83 7.78 1.93
C VAL A 128 13.62 8.94 1.30
N PRO A 129 12.99 9.99 0.71
CA PRO A 129 13.74 11.10 0.15
C PRO A 129 14.34 12.02 1.21
N GLY A 130 13.71 12.14 2.38
CA GLY A 130 14.16 13.07 3.41
C GLY A 130 15.33 12.58 4.26
N ARG A 131 15.44 11.27 4.51
CA ARG A 131 16.46 10.72 5.43
C ARG A 131 17.18 9.48 4.93
N LEU A 132 16.48 8.59 4.23
CA LEU A 132 17.07 7.31 3.83
C LEU A 132 17.97 7.45 2.61
N LEU A 133 17.52 8.20 1.62
CA LEU A 133 18.21 8.54 0.37
C LEU A 133 17.95 10.02 0.03
N PRO A 134 18.58 10.98 0.75
CA PRO A 134 18.42 12.40 0.47
C PRO A 134 19.02 12.79 -0.88
N ASP A 135 18.44 13.82 -1.51
CA ASP A 135 19.05 14.46 -2.67
C ASP A 135 20.30 15.18 -2.21
N THR A 136 21.47 14.84 -2.77
CA THR A 136 22.75 15.52 -2.57
C THR A 136 22.98 16.54 -3.63
#